data_bcae10c59df6baca8ad984ac1f8b66e0
#
_entry.id   bcae10c59df6baca8ad984ac1f8b66e0
#
_cell.length_a   1.000
_cell.length_b   1.000
_cell.length_c   1.000
_cell.angle_alpha   90.00
_cell.angle_beta   90.00
_cell.angle_gamma   90.00
#
_symmetry.space_group_name_H-M   'P 1'
#
loop_
_entity.id
_entity.type
_entity.pdbx_description
1 polymer ?
#
loop_
_entity_poly.entity_id
_entity_poly.type
_entity_poly.pdbx_seq_one_letter_code
_entity_poly.pdbx_strand_id
1 'polypeptide(L)'
;LVKKSFANVLAGNPYIDQVRYYERWDEEAERRLREEQFDHIFDLHKNLRSKQIIYSLKLPSTDFDKLNVRKWFMTALKINILPKKHIVDRYFEALERVGLKYDGKGLDFFISDENITDADRFLNLKGITDGASYVAMAIGAARKTKLPTIDLYIQIINRLGLPVVLLGGPGDKQFGEEIANSMPASVIVNAAGELTLQESVAVLKRALCLVTPDTGLMHAGAAMGTPMVVIWGNTIPEFGMYPLYKDNTDAVYHNHEVYGLSCRPCSKIGYEHCPKKHFHCMKQQNMVLIVKNIESLINSRQKKHN
;
A
#
# COMPACT_ATOMS: atom_id res chain seq x y z
N LEU A 1 6.65 -0.16 19.08
CA LEU A 1 8.02 0.14 18.65
C LEU A 1 8.13 0.08 17.13
N VAL A 2 8.65 1.12 16.48
CA VAL A 2 8.70 1.23 15.00
C VAL A 2 9.99 1.94 14.57
N LYS A 3 10.45 1.69 13.35
CA LYS A 3 11.54 2.49 12.76
C LYS A 3 11.05 3.92 12.50
N LYS A 4 11.92 4.91 12.74
CA LYS A 4 11.60 6.33 12.54
C LYS A 4 11.06 6.64 11.13
N SER A 5 11.57 5.94 10.09
CA SER A 5 11.10 6.09 8.71
C SER A 5 9.62 5.71 8.46
N PHE A 6 8.98 4.98 9.39
CA PHE A 6 7.58 4.59 9.32
C PHE A 6 6.69 5.29 10.36
N ALA A 7 7.25 6.25 11.09
CA ALA A 7 6.53 6.96 12.14
C ALA A 7 5.23 7.62 11.65
N ASN A 8 5.31 8.25 10.49
CA ASN A 8 4.19 8.99 9.89
C ASN A 8 2.99 8.10 9.52
N VAL A 9 3.17 6.78 9.41
CA VAL A 9 2.05 5.84 9.21
C VAL A 9 1.17 5.77 10.46
N LEU A 10 1.75 5.99 11.64
CA LEU A 10 1.09 5.88 12.94
C LEU A 10 0.73 7.24 13.54
N ALA A 11 1.10 8.33 12.90
CA ALA A 11 0.86 9.67 13.42
C ALA A 11 -0.65 9.95 13.54
N GLY A 12 -1.04 10.59 14.65
CA GLY A 12 -2.43 10.93 14.93
C GLY A 12 -3.36 9.75 15.23
N ASN A 13 -2.83 8.52 15.38
CA ASN A 13 -3.65 7.37 15.72
C ASN A 13 -4.07 7.39 17.20
N PRO A 14 -5.37 7.58 17.52
CA PRO A 14 -5.86 7.70 18.90
C PRO A 14 -5.85 6.37 19.69
N TYR A 15 -5.61 5.24 19.00
CA TYR A 15 -5.54 3.92 19.63
C TYR A 15 -4.14 3.55 20.09
N ILE A 16 -3.16 4.44 19.86
CA ILE A 16 -1.77 4.23 20.26
C ILE A 16 -1.38 5.25 21.31
N ASP A 17 -1.14 4.79 22.53
CA ASP A 17 -0.74 5.66 23.65
C ASP A 17 0.61 6.32 23.38
N GLN A 18 1.59 5.53 22.89
CA GLN A 18 2.93 6.03 22.62
C GLN A 18 3.60 5.30 21.46
N VAL A 19 4.24 6.06 20.57
CA VAL A 19 5.09 5.51 19.52
C VAL A 19 6.55 5.67 19.94
N ARG A 20 7.24 4.55 20.09
CA ARG A 20 8.67 4.53 20.35
C ARG A 20 9.46 4.26 19.09
N TYR A 21 10.48 5.06 18.84
CA TYR A 21 11.32 4.95 17.65
C TYR A 21 12.68 4.37 18.00
N TYR A 22 13.22 3.57 17.12
CA TYR A 22 14.63 3.17 17.17
C TYR A 22 15.26 3.26 15.78
N GLU A 23 16.47 3.66 15.72
CA GLU A 23 17.32 3.57 14.53
C GLU A 23 18.20 2.33 14.61
N ARG A 24 18.79 2.11 15.77
CA ARG A 24 19.60 0.95 16.11
C ARG A 24 19.16 0.39 17.47
N TRP A 25 19.21 -0.93 17.60
CA TRP A 25 18.98 -1.58 18.90
C TRP A 25 20.31 -1.59 19.66
N ASP A 26 20.36 -0.93 20.81
CA ASP A 26 21.51 -0.79 21.71
C ASP A 26 21.05 -0.89 23.17
N GLU A 27 22.01 -0.83 24.10
CA GLU A 27 21.75 -0.93 25.55
C GLU A 27 20.85 0.20 26.06
N GLU A 28 20.95 1.38 25.50
CA GLU A 28 20.11 2.52 25.91
C GLU A 28 18.66 2.31 25.46
N ALA A 29 18.43 1.86 24.23
CA ALA A 29 17.11 1.54 23.74
C ALA A 29 16.46 0.41 24.57
N GLU A 30 17.25 -0.61 24.92
CA GLU A 30 16.81 -1.70 25.80
C GLU A 30 16.44 -1.19 27.19
N ARG A 31 17.29 -0.38 27.83
CA ARG A 31 17.05 0.18 29.15
C ARG A 31 15.75 0.98 29.17
N ARG A 32 15.55 1.88 28.21
CA ARG A 32 14.33 2.71 28.10
C ARG A 32 13.07 1.85 27.99
N LEU A 33 13.08 0.78 27.20
CA LEU A 33 11.91 -0.10 27.07
C LEU A 33 11.67 -0.95 28.33
N ARG A 34 12.71 -1.30 29.11
CA ARG A 34 12.57 -1.98 30.40
C ARG A 34 11.93 -1.08 31.45
N GLU A 35 12.26 0.21 31.46
CA GLU A 35 11.70 1.21 32.38
C GLU A 35 10.19 1.42 32.16
N GLU A 36 9.67 1.14 30.97
CA GLU A 36 8.24 1.24 30.63
C GLU A 36 7.38 0.10 31.25
N GLN A 37 7.98 -0.96 31.78
CA GLN A 37 7.32 -2.07 32.49
C GLN A 37 6.18 -2.73 31.70
N PHE A 38 6.41 -3.04 30.41
CA PHE A 38 5.42 -3.76 29.59
C PHE A 38 5.19 -5.18 30.11
N ASP A 39 3.95 -5.64 29.98
CA ASP A 39 3.53 -7.00 30.39
C ASP A 39 3.71 -8.01 29.26
N HIS A 40 3.59 -7.59 27.97
CA HIS A 40 3.58 -8.48 26.82
C HIS A 40 4.10 -7.82 25.55
N ILE A 41 4.68 -8.60 24.65
CA ILE A 41 5.15 -8.17 23.33
C ILE A 41 4.36 -8.87 22.24
N PHE A 42 3.71 -8.11 21.35
CA PHE A 42 3.13 -8.62 20.10
C PHE A 42 4.09 -8.35 18.93
N ASP A 43 4.73 -9.40 18.42
CA ASP A 43 5.68 -9.30 17.31
C ASP A 43 4.99 -9.47 15.95
N LEU A 44 4.52 -8.38 15.39
CA LEU A 44 3.95 -8.33 14.03
C LEU A 44 5.02 -8.22 12.94
N HIS A 45 6.31 -8.25 13.31
CA HIS A 45 7.42 -8.20 12.36
C HIS A 45 8.11 -9.56 12.18
N LYS A 46 8.27 -10.31 13.26
CA LYS A 46 8.85 -11.67 13.31
C LYS A 46 10.10 -11.83 12.45
N ASN A 47 11.10 -11.00 12.72
CA ASN A 47 12.42 -11.07 12.08
C ASN A 47 13.55 -11.18 13.11
N LEU A 48 14.81 -11.26 12.65
CA LEU A 48 15.95 -11.40 13.55
C LEU A 48 16.07 -10.25 14.56
N ARG A 49 15.75 -9.00 14.14
CA ARG A 49 15.81 -7.84 15.03
C ARG A 49 14.71 -7.89 16.09
N SER A 50 13.47 -8.17 15.72
CA SER A 50 12.40 -8.28 16.71
C SER A 50 12.65 -9.43 17.68
N LYS A 51 13.22 -10.55 17.23
CA LYS A 51 13.64 -11.65 18.11
C LYS A 51 14.73 -11.23 19.08
N GLN A 52 15.72 -10.44 18.65
CA GLN A 52 16.76 -9.90 19.52
C GLN A 52 16.14 -9.02 20.62
N ILE A 53 15.21 -8.13 20.26
CA ILE A 53 14.49 -7.27 21.21
C ILE A 53 13.71 -8.10 22.24
N ILE A 54 12.95 -9.10 21.78
CA ILE A 54 12.19 -10.00 22.66
C ILE A 54 13.12 -10.74 23.62
N TYR A 55 14.22 -11.28 23.09
CA TYR A 55 15.20 -12.01 23.89
C TYR A 55 15.83 -11.13 24.97
N SER A 56 16.18 -9.87 24.63
CA SER A 56 16.81 -8.95 25.58
C SER A 56 15.83 -8.49 26.65
N LEU A 57 14.56 -8.19 26.30
CA LEU A 57 13.55 -7.73 27.25
C LEU A 57 13.03 -8.84 28.18
N LYS A 58 13.12 -10.11 27.78
CA LYS A 58 12.66 -11.29 28.54
C LYS A 58 11.17 -11.23 28.94
N LEU A 59 10.34 -10.62 28.12
CA LEU A 59 8.89 -10.53 28.34
C LEU A 59 8.15 -11.64 27.58
N PRO A 60 6.96 -12.04 28.06
CA PRO A 60 6.05 -12.89 27.28
C PRO A 60 5.81 -12.30 25.91
N SER A 61 5.82 -13.13 24.87
CA SER A 61 5.63 -12.65 23.51
C SER A 61 4.76 -13.55 22.68
N THR A 62 4.02 -12.95 21.76
CA THR A 62 3.19 -13.64 20.77
C THR A 62 3.54 -13.14 19.39
N ASP A 63 3.66 -14.05 18.44
CA ASP A 63 3.92 -13.75 17.03
C ASP A 63 2.89 -14.42 16.10
N PHE A 64 2.87 -14.03 14.83
CA PHE A 64 1.95 -14.58 13.83
C PHE A 64 2.64 -15.52 12.84
N ASP A 65 1.87 -16.37 12.14
CA ASP A 65 2.42 -17.21 11.07
C ASP A 65 2.67 -16.38 9.80
N LYS A 66 3.93 -16.23 9.41
CA LYS A 66 4.36 -15.58 8.17
C LYS A 66 4.10 -16.40 6.91
N LEU A 67 3.72 -17.67 7.05
CA LEU A 67 3.54 -18.63 5.96
C LEU A 67 4.78 -18.76 5.07
N ASN A 68 6.00 -18.62 5.62
CA ASN A 68 7.22 -18.59 4.81
C ASN A 68 7.42 -19.86 3.98
N VAL A 69 7.16 -21.04 4.57
CA VAL A 69 7.27 -22.32 3.89
C VAL A 69 6.22 -22.42 2.77
N ARG A 70 4.96 -22.08 3.05
CA ARG A 70 3.89 -22.11 2.05
C ARG A 70 4.13 -21.11 0.91
N LYS A 71 4.62 -19.91 1.23
CA LYS A 71 5.05 -18.92 0.23
C LYS A 71 6.23 -19.41 -0.61
N TRP A 72 7.15 -20.18 -0.02
CA TRP A 72 8.24 -20.79 -0.75
C TRP A 72 7.72 -21.85 -1.74
N PHE A 73 6.80 -22.73 -1.33
CA PHE A 73 6.14 -23.69 -2.25
C PHE A 73 5.50 -22.95 -3.43
N MET A 74 4.80 -21.84 -3.17
CA MET A 74 4.16 -21.04 -4.22
C MET A 74 5.17 -20.36 -5.15
N THR A 75 6.27 -19.80 -4.61
CA THR A 75 7.26 -19.09 -5.45
C THR A 75 8.21 -20.03 -6.18
N ALA A 76 8.64 -21.14 -5.56
CA ALA A 76 9.62 -22.07 -6.13
C ALA A 76 8.95 -23.16 -7.00
N LEU A 77 7.92 -23.80 -6.49
CA LEU A 77 7.28 -24.96 -7.13
C LEU A 77 5.94 -24.63 -7.81
N LYS A 78 5.41 -23.41 -7.65
CA LYS A 78 4.09 -22.99 -8.14
C LYS A 78 2.91 -23.79 -7.55
N ILE A 79 3.13 -24.41 -6.41
CA ILE A 79 2.10 -25.17 -5.67
C ILE A 79 1.46 -24.21 -4.67
N ASN A 80 0.16 -23.93 -4.88
CA ASN A 80 -0.59 -23.05 -3.99
C ASN A 80 -1.21 -23.85 -2.83
N ILE A 81 -0.57 -23.77 -1.68
CA ILE A 81 -1.06 -24.28 -0.38
C ILE A 81 -1.30 -23.15 0.63
N LEU A 82 -1.45 -21.91 0.10
CA LEU A 82 -1.71 -20.73 0.93
C LEU A 82 -3.16 -20.74 1.43
N PRO A 83 -3.42 -20.37 2.69
CA PRO A 83 -4.77 -20.18 3.17
C PRO A 83 -5.40 -18.93 2.52
N LYS A 84 -6.70 -18.95 2.30
CA LYS A 84 -7.48 -17.78 1.85
C LYS A 84 -7.71 -16.84 3.03
N LYS A 85 -6.63 -16.24 3.56
CA LYS A 85 -6.67 -15.35 4.72
C LYS A 85 -5.83 -14.11 4.47
N HIS A 86 -6.38 -12.96 4.83
CA HIS A 86 -5.64 -11.70 4.81
C HIS A 86 -4.53 -11.67 5.89
N ILE A 87 -3.53 -10.82 5.72
CA ILE A 87 -2.46 -10.66 6.72
C ILE A 87 -3.01 -10.19 8.07
N VAL A 88 -4.06 -9.35 8.06
CA VAL A 88 -4.74 -8.87 9.26
C VAL A 88 -5.38 -10.01 10.02
N ASP A 89 -6.07 -10.94 9.35
CA ASP A 89 -6.64 -12.13 10.01
C ASP A 89 -5.56 -12.94 10.72
N ARG A 90 -4.39 -13.09 10.09
CA ARG A 90 -3.25 -13.80 10.69
C ARG A 90 -2.63 -13.05 11.87
N TYR A 91 -2.70 -11.72 11.90
CA TYR A 91 -2.32 -10.94 13.07
C TYR A 91 -3.30 -11.18 14.22
N PHE A 92 -4.61 -11.18 13.95
CA PHE A 92 -5.62 -11.45 14.96
C PHE A 92 -5.61 -12.88 15.46
N GLU A 93 -5.31 -13.90 14.65
CA GLU A 93 -5.08 -15.27 15.12
C GLU A 93 -4.01 -15.36 16.23
N ALA A 94 -2.97 -14.53 16.15
CA ALA A 94 -1.97 -14.42 17.20
C ALA A 94 -2.54 -13.71 18.45
N LEU A 95 -3.43 -12.73 18.26
CA LEU A 95 -4.04 -11.95 19.35
C LEU A 95 -5.20 -12.69 20.04
N GLU A 96 -5.83 -13.67 19.38
CA GLU A 96 -6.87 -14.52 19.97
C GLU A 96 -6.41 -15.23 21.25
N ARG A 97 -5.10 -15.54 21.34
CA ARG A 97 -4.49 -16.16 22.54
C ARG A 97 -4.61 -15.27 23.78
N VAL A 98 -4.81 -13.98 23.61
CA VAL A 98 -5.05 -13.01 24.67
C VAL A 98 -6.46 -12.45 24.66
N GLY A 99 -7.39 -13.13 23.99
CA GLY A 99 -8.82 -12.80 23.96
C GLY A 99 -9.23 -11.70 22.98
N LEU A 100 -8.33 -11.22 22.13
CA LEU A 100 -8.65 -10.20 21.13
C LEU A 100 -9.05 -10.83 19.78
N LYS A 101 -10.17 -10.39 19.22
CA LYS A 101 -10.69 -10.85 17.92
C LYS A 101 -10.77 -9.69 16.94
N TYR A 102 -10.65 -10.00 15.65
CA TYR A 102 -10.87 -9.02 14.60
C TYR A 102 -12.33 -8.56 14.59
N ASP A 103 -12.54 -7.26 14.55
CA ASP A 103 -13.83 -6.61 14.65
C ASP A 103 -14.48 -6.27 13.29
N GLY A 104 -13.85 -6.64 12.17
CA GLY A 104 -14.35 -6.36 10.82
C GLY A 104 -14.25 -4.90 10.37
N LYS A 105 -13.68 -4.01 11.19
CA LYS A 105 -13.64 -2.57 10.87
C LYS A 105 -12.59 -2.16 9.87
N GLY A 106 -11.88 -3.11 9.23
CA GLY A 106 -10.90 -2.82 8.18
C GLY A 106 -9.63 -2.18 8.71
N LEU A 107 -9.09 -1.28 7.92
CA LEU A 107 -7.89 -0.52 8.25
C LEU A 107 -8.26 0.92 8.60
N ASP A 108 -7.51 1.52 9.53
CA ASP A 108 -7.58 2.94 9.84
C ASP A 108 -6.30 3.64 9.42
N PHE A 109 -6.44 4.86 8.93
CA PHE A 109 -5.35 5.80 8.71
C PHE A 109 -5.84 7.19 9.13
N PHE A 110 -5.09 7.87 9.96
CA PHE A 110 -5.47 9.17 10.53
C PHE A 110 -4.70 10.28 9.84
N ILE A 111 -5.40 11.30 9.41
CA ILE A 111 -4.86 12.47 8.72
C ILE A 111 -5.27 13.70 9.51
N SER A 112 -4.32 14.60 9.82
CA SER A 112 -4.64 15.86 10.46
C SER A 112 -5.30 16.85 9.48
N ASP A 113 -6.07 17.80 10.02
CA ASP A 113 -6.67 18.86 9.20
C ASP A 113 -5.62 19.72 8.49
N GLU A 114 -4.44 19.89 9.10
CA GLU A 114 -3.30 20.57 8.48
C GLU A 114 -2.85 19.85 7.21
N ASN A 115 -2.64 18.53 7.28
CA ASN A 115 -2.24 17.73 6.11
C ASN A 115 -3.31 17.72 5.00
N ILE A 116 -4.60 17.80 5.36
CA ILE A 116 -5.69 17.94 4.38
C ILE A 116 -5.57 19.30 3.70
N THR A 117 -5.41 20.37 4.48
CA THR A 117 -5.30 21.73 3.97
C THR A 117 -4.08 21.91 3.06
N ASP A 118 -2.94 21.31 3.43
CA ASP A 118 -1.71 21.39 2.63
C ASP A 118 -1.82 20.60 1.33
N ALA A 119 -2.45 19.41 1.36
CA ALA A 119 -2.75 18.65 0.15
C ALA A 119 -3.68 19.41 -0.80
N ASP A 120 -4.72 20.06 -0.28
CA ASP A 120 -5.66 20.86 -1.06
C ASP A 120 -4.97 22.10 -1.67
N ARG A 121 -4.14 22.78 -0.87
CA ARG A 121 -3.32 23.90 -1.37
C ARG A 121 -2.41 23.46 -2.51
N PHE A 122 -1.73 22.32 -2.36
CA PHE A 122 -0.88 21.77 -3.39
C PHE A 122 -1.66 21.49 -4.68
N LEU A 123 -2.80 20.81 -4.60
CA LEU A 123 -3.65 20.49 -5.74
C LEU A 123 -4.15 21.76 -6.45
N ASN A 124 -4.60 22.76 -5.69
CA ASN A 124 -5.06 24.04 -6.22
C ASN A 124 -3.94 24.78 -6.98
N LEU A 125 -2.72 24.81 -6.44
CA LEU A 125 -1.55 25.39 -7.11
C LEU A 125 -1.18 24.66 -8.41
N LYS A 126 -1.53 23.38 -8.52
CA LYS A 126 -1.32 22.56 -9.72
C LYS A 126 -2.52 22.56 -10.68
N GLY A 127 -3.53 23.39 -10.44
CA GLY A 127 -4.70 23.53 -11.30
C GLY A 127 -5.83 22.52 -11.07
N ILE A 128 -5.76 21.71 -10.01
CA ILE A 128 -6.86 20.86 -9.56
C ILE A 128 -7.59 21.61 -8.43
N THR A 129 -8.59 22.38 -8.80
CA THR A 129 -9.36 23.23 -7.87
C THR A 129 -10.32 22.40 -7.00
N ASP A 130 -10.87 23.04 -5.96
CA ASP A 130 -11.84 22.39 -5.08
C ASP A 130 -13.05 21.87 -5.85
N GLY A 131 -13.42 20.61 -5.54
CA GLY A 131 -14.50 19.89 -6.23
C GLY A 131 -14.10 19.28 -7.57
N ALA A 132 -12.91 19.54 -8.10
CA ALA A 132 -12.45 18.91 -9.33
C ALA A 132 -12.27 17.40 -9.18
N SER A 133 -12.78 16.65 -10.16
CA SER A 133 -12.63 15.20 -10.24
C SER A 133 -11.27 14.83 -10.78
N TYR A 134 -10.59 13.87 -10.15
CA TYR A 134 -9.31 13.32 -10.61
C TYR A 134 -9.13 11.85 -10.24
N VAL A 135 -8.19 11.19 -10.92
CA VAL A 135 -7.73 9.84 -10.62
C VAL A 135 -6.36 9.93 -9.97
N ALA A 136 -6.16 9.22 -8.87
CA ALA A 136 -4.84 9.06 -8.27
C ALA A 136 -4.13 7.83 -8.83
N MET A 137 -2.83 7.92 -9.09
CA MET A 137 -2.01 6.79 -9.52
C MET A 137 -0.78 6.66 -8.63
N ALA A 138 -0.63 5.54 -7.95
CA ALA A 138 0.57 5.22 -7.20
C ALA A 138 1.66 4.74 -8.16
N ILE A 139 2.78 5.47 -8.21
CA ILE A 139 3.93 5.18 -9.09
C ILE A 139 5.17 4.71 -8.33
N GLY A 140 5.07 4.57 -7.00
CA GLY A 140 6.14 4.08 -6.13
C GLY A 140 5.85 2.69 -5.60
N ALA A 141 6.90 1.88 -5.48
CA ALA A 141 6.86 0.60 -4.77
C ALA A 141 8.25 0.24 -4.21
N ALA A 142 8.27 -0.58 -3.16
CA ALA A 142 9.52 -1.01 -2.53
C ALA A 142 10.44 -1.82 -3.47
N ARG A 143 9.92 -2.33 -4.58
CA ARG A 143 10.65 -3.10 -5.61
C ARG A 143 10.12 -2.78 -6.99
N LYS A 144 11.03 -2.51 -7.93
CA LYS A 144 10.67 -2.09 -9.30
C LYS A 144 9.83 -3.12 -10.08
N THR A 145 9.99 -4.41 -9.79
CA THR A 145 9.18 -5.44 -10.46
C THR A 145 7.70 -5.49 -10.03
N LYS A 146 7.31 -4.68 -9.06
CA LYS A 146 5.90 -4.46 -8.71
C LYS A 146 5.25 -3.35 -9.53
N LEU A 147 6.04 -2.42 -10.08
CA LEU A 147 5.54 -1.26 -10.81
C LEU A 147 5.07 -1.63 -12.22
N PRO A 148 3.94 -1.09 -12.67
CA PRO A 148 3.59 -1.02 -14.09
C PRO A 148 4.71 -0.38 -14.92
N THR A 149 4.78 -0.69 -16.20
CA THR A 149 5.69 -0.01 -17.13
C THR A 149 5.21 1.41 -17.40
N ILE A 150 6.11 2.31 -17.78
CA ILE A 150 5.75 3.68 -18.22
C ILE A 150 4.68 3.61 -19.33
N ASP A 151 4.88 2.75 -20.33
CA ASP A 151 3.92 2.59 -21.42
C ASP A 151 2.52 2.23 -20.94
N LEU A 152 2.41 1.37 -19.91
CA LEU A 152 1.11 0.99 -19.35
C LEU A 152 0.45 2.18 -18.65
N TYR A 153 1.19 2.96 -17.86
CA TYR A 153 0.66 4.19 -17.26
C TYR A 153 0.18 5.17 -18.32
N ILE A 154 0.99 5.48 -19.34
CA ILE A 154 0.64 6.37 -20.44
C ILE A 154 -0.62 5.90 -21.17
N GLN A 155 -0.69 4.60 -21.48
CA GLN A 155 -1.85 4.03 -22.18
C GLN A 155 -3.14 4.12 -21.35
N ILE A 156 -3.07 3.95 -20.03
CA ILE A 156 -4.20 4.14 -19.14
C ILE A 156 -4.60 5.62 -19.11
N ILE A 157 -3.67 6.52 -18.84
CA ILE A 157 -3.92 7.96 -18.71
C ILE A 157 -4.57 8.53 -19.97
N ASN A 158 -4.07 8.15 -21.16
CA ASN A 158 -4.61 8.59 -22.45
C ASN A 158 -6.11 8.28 -22.65
N ARG A 159 -6.67 7.36 -21.88
CA ARG A 159 -8.08 6.94 -22.01
C ARG A 159 -9.00 7.49 -20.93
N LEU A 160 -8.45 8.05 -19.87
CA LEU A 160 -9.27 8.44 -18.72
C LEU A 160 -10.05 9.74 -18.92
N GLY A 161 -9.56 10.67 -19.73
CA GLY A 161 -10.20 11.97 -19.95
C GLY A 161 -10.35 12.84 -18.69
N LEU A 162 -9.66 12.51 -17.62
CA LEU A 162 -9.66 13.20 -16.32
C LEU A 162 -8.24 13.57 -15.91
N PRO A 163 -8.05 14.61 -15.10
CA PRO A 163 -6.79 14.89 -14.46
C PRO A 163 -6.27 13.70 -13.67
N VAL A 164 -4.95 13.48 -13.69
CA VAL A 164 -4.29 12.41 -12.95
C VAL A 164 -3.27 12.98 -12.00
N VAL A 165 -3.30 12.52 -10.75
CA VAL A 165 -2.30 12.85 -9.73
C VAL A 165 -1.41 11.64 -9.50
N LEU A 166 -0.12 11.77 -9.83
CA LEU A 166 0.88 10.73 -9.60
C LEU A 166 1.40 10.84 -8.17
N LEU A 167 1.32 9.76 -7.40
CA LEU A 167 1.73 9.68 -6.01
C LEU A 167 2.90 8.72 -5.83
N GLY A 168 3.93 9.15 -5.14
CA GLY A 168 5.13 8.37 -4.85
C GLY A 168 6.04 9.08 -3.86
N GLY A 169 7.08 8.40 -3.42
CA GLY A 169 8.11 9.01 -2.56
C GLY A 169 9.13 9.84 -3.35
N PRO A 170 10.10 10.47 -2.66
CA PRO A 170 11.13 11.27 -3.33
C PRO A 170 11.93 10.50 -4.39
N GLY A 171 12.14 9.19 -4.19
CA GLY A 171 12.83 8.32 -5.15
C GLY A 171 12.04 8.04 -6.43
N ASP A 172 10.74 8.36 -6.45
CA ASP A 172 9.85 8.11 -7.59
C ASP A 172 9.62 9.38 -8.43
N LYS A 173 10.18 10.54 -8.01
CA LYS A 173 9.98 11.85 -8.67
C LYS A 173 10.34 11.82 -10.13
N GLN A 174 11.54 11.32 -10.47
CA GLN A 174 12.02 11.23 -11.84
C GLN A 174 11.11 10.32 -12.70
N PHE A 175 10.65 9.20 -12.16
CA PHE A 175 9.71 8.32 -12.85
C PHE A 175 8.37 9.02 -13.13
N GLY A 176 7.88 9.81 -12.19
CA GLY A 176 6.70 10.65 -12.37
C GLY A 176 6.91 11.73 -13.43
N GLU A 177 8.09 12.36 -13.49
CA GLU A 177 8.45 13.33 -14.51
C GLU A 177 8.49 12.70 -15.91
N GLU A 178 9.05 11.51 -16.06
CA GLU A 178 9.06 10.76 -17.32
C GLU A 178 7.64 10.49 -17.83
N ILE A 179 6.71 10.12 -16.95
CA ILE A 179 5.30 9.94 -17.31
C ILE A 179 4.68 11.28 -17.70
N ALA A 180 4.83 12.32 -16.88
CA ALA A 180 4.23 13.62 -17.11
C ALA A 180 4.72 14.30 -18.40
N ASN A 181 6.01 14.21 -18.70
CA ASN A 181 6.62 14.78 -19.92
C ASN A 181 6.15 14.09 -21.21
N SER A 182 5.62 12.86 -21.10
CA SER A 182 5.05 12.12 -22.24
C SER A 182 3.61 12.54 -22.55
N MET A 183 3.03 13.48 -21.78
CA MET A 183 1.61 13.86 -21.82
C MET A 183 1.43 15.38 -21.73
N PRO A 184 0.30 15.94 -22.21
CA PRO A 184 0.02 17.37 -22.01
C PRO A 184 -0.02 17.75 -20.53
N ALA A 185 0.63 18.85 -20.15
CA ALA A 185 0.77 19.29 -18.76
C ALA A 185 -0.58 19.55 -18.04
N SER A 186 -1.65 19.82 -18.77
CA SER A 186 -3.00 20.03 -18.24
C SER A 186 -3.69 18.77 -17.70
N VAL A 187 -3.10 17.59 -17.92
CA VAL A 187 -3.72 16.30 -17.58
C VAL A 187 -3.04 15.63 -16.39
N ILE A 188 -1.75 15.90 -16.13
CA ILE A 188 -0.98 15.18 -15.13
C ILE A 188 -0.34 16.13 -14.12
N VAL A 189 -0.55 15.84 -12.85
CA VAL A 189 0.14 16.46 -11.70
C VAL A 189 1.10 15.41 -11.11
N ASN A 190 2.40 15.62 -11.28
CA ASN A 190 3.39 14.80 -10.57
C ASN A 190 3.56 15.33 -9.15
N ALA A 191 3.01 14.60 -8.16
CA ALA A 191 3.13 14.89 -6.75
C ALA A 191 4.17 13.99 -6.04
N ALA A 192 4.85 13.11 -6.78
CA ALA A 192 5.87 12.23 -6.22
C ALA A 192 7.04 13.02 -5.64
N GLY A 193 7.30 12.81 -4.35
CA GLY A 193 8.34 13.52 -3.60
C GLY A 193 8.02 14.98 -3.23
N GLU A 194 6.86 15.49 -3.64
CA GLU A 194 6.40 16.85 -3.29
C GLU A 194 5.45 16.80 -2.06
N LEU A 195 4.78 15.69 -1.84
CA LEU A 195 3.87 15.48 -0.73
C LEU A 195 4.45 14.50 0.30
N THR A 196 4.15 14.75 1.55
CA THR A 196 4.34 13.77 2.62
C THR A 196 3.41 12.56 2.43
N LEU A 197 3.61 11.48 3.21
CA LEU A 197 2.68 10.35 3.19
C LEU A 197 1.27 10.76 3.63
N GLN A 198 1.14 11.61 4.65
CA GLN A 198 -0.13 12.08 5.18
C GLN A 198 -0.91 12.89 4.13
N GLU A 199 -0.26 13.84 3.47
CA GLU A 199 -0.81 14.63 2.37
C GLU A 199 -1.17 13.76 1.17
N SER A 200 -0.31 12.78 0.82
CA SER A 200 -0.62 11.81 -0.25
C SER A 200 -1.89 11.02 0.05
N VAL A 201 -2.11 10.63 1.32
CA VAL A 201 -3.33 9.93 1.73
C VAL A 201 -4.54 10.86 1.76
N ALA A 202 -4.36 12.16 2.07
CA ALA A 202 -5.42 13.16 1.91
C ALA A 202 -5.87 13.28 0.44
N VAL A 203 -4.92 13.29 -0.50
CA VAL A 203 -5.20 13.21 -1.94
C VAL A 203 -5.99 11.93 -2.29
N LEU A 204 -5.61 10.76 -1.77
CA LEU A 204 -6.33 9.51 -2.03
C LEU A 204 -7.78 9.56 -1.55
N LYS A 205 -8.06 10.17 -0.41
CA LYS A 205 -9.39 10.30 0.16
C LYS A 205 -10.37 11.00 -0.79
N ARG A 206 -9.90 11.98 -1.55
CA ARG A 206 -10.70 12.78 -2.52
C ARG A 206 -10.72 12.19 -3.93
N ALA A 207 -9.76 11.36 -4.31
CA ALA A 207 -9.66 10.80 -5.65
C ALA A 207 -10.88 9.94 -6.00
N LEU A 208 -11.38 10.01 -7.22
CA LEU A 208 -12.49 9.17 -7.70
C LEU A 208 -12.10 7.68 -7.72
N CYS A 209 -10.85 7.39 -8.05
CA CYS A 209 -10.29 6.05 -8.11
C CYS A 209 -8.79 6.11 -7.86
N LEU A 210 -8.23 5.07 -7.26
CA LEU A 210 -6.79 4.85 -7.16
C LEU A 210 -6.38 3.72 -8.12
N VAL A 211 -5.42 3.98 -8.99
CA VAL A 211 -4.72 2.94 -9.75
C VAL A 211 -3.38 2.68 -9.07
N THR A 212 -3.14 1.45 -8.65
CA THR A 212 -2.00 1.15 -7.77
C THR A 212 -1.39 -0.22 -8.04
N PRO A 213 -0.07 -0.39 -7.92
CA PRO A 213 0.52 -1.71 -7.71
C PRO A 213 0.38 -2.16 -6.24
N ASP A 214 0.94 -3.32 -5.91
CA ASP A 214 1.11 -3.83 -4.53
C ASP A 214 2.08 -2.92 -3.74
N THR A 215 1.55 -1.91 -3.06
CA THR A 215 2.30 -0.85 -2.35
C THR A 215 1.60 -0.35 -1.08
N GLY A 216 2.30 0.44 -0.27
CA GLY A 216 1.74 1.06 0.93
C GLY A 216 0.53 1.97 0.66
N LEU A 217 0.54 2.73 -0.45
CA LEU A 217 -0.59 3.57 -0.84
C LEU A 217 -1.85 2.78 -1.18
N MET A 218 -1.74 1.52 -1.63
CA MET A 218 -2.88 0.62 -1.80
C MET A 218 -3.61 0.38 -0.46
N HIS A 219 -2.86 0.09 0.60
CA HIS A 219 -3.43 -0.13 1.93
C HIS A 219 -3.98 1.16 2.53
N ALA A 220 -3.30 2.28 2.34
CA ALA A 220 -3.78 3.59 2.79
C ALA A 220 -5.06 4.00 2.05
N GLY A 221 -5.14 3.76 0.74
CA GLY A 221 -6.36 3.97 -0.05
C GLY A 221 -7.52 3.11 0.44
N ALA A 222 -7.26 1.84 0.81
CA ALA A 222 -8.29 0.97 1.39
C ALA A 222 -8.78 1.51 2.74
N ALA A 223 -7.89 2.00 3.60
CA ALA A 223 -8.25 2.64 4.87
C ALA A 223 -9.12 3.89 4.67
N MET A 224 -8.90 4.64 3.59
CA MET A 224 -9.70 5.82 3.23
C MET A 224 -11.01 5.49 2.49
N GLY A 225 -11.27 4.23 2.19
CA GLY A 225 -12.44 3.84 1.39
C GLY A 225 -12.35 4.31 -0.07
N THR A 226 -11.15 4.50 -0.61
CA THR A 226 -10.95 4.89 -2.00
C THR A 226 -11.12 3.68 -2.92
N PRO A 227 -12.08 3.67 -3.87
CA PRO A 227 -12.19 2.60 -4.85
C PRO A 227 -10.90 2.46 -5.64
N MET A 228 -10.51 1.23 -6.00
CA MET A 228 -9.21 1.08 -6.66
C MET A 228 -9.13 -0.05 -7.68
N VAL A 229 -8.20 0.13 -8.60
CA VAL A 229 -7.70 -0.91 -9.50
C VAL A 229 -6.27 -1.26 -9.08
N VAL A 230 -6.04 -2.52 -8.75
CA VAL A 230 -4.74 -3.03 -8.31
C VAL A 230 -4.11 -3.84 -9.43
N ILE A 231 -2.92 -3.44 -9.85
CA ILE A 231 -2.15 -4.09 -10.92
C ILE A 231 -1.04 -4.93 -10.28
N TRP A 232 -1.18 -6.25 -10.36
CA TRP A 232 -0.26 -7.20 -9.77
C TRP A 232 0.77 -7.68 -10.80
N GLY A 233 2.04 -7.44 -10.50
CA GLY A 233 3.15 -7.92 -11.31
C GLY A 233 3.68 -9.28 -10.84
N ASN A 234 4.87 -9.25 -10.25
CA ASN A 234 5.56 -10.45 -9.77
C ASN A 234 5.01 -11.06 -8.49
N THR A 235 4.25 -10.29 -7.72
CA THR A 235 3.51 -10.73 -6.52
C THR A 235 2.08 -11.13 -6.87
N ILE A 236 1.36 -11.72 -5.90
CA ILE A 236 -0.01 -12.17 -6.06
C ILE A 236 -0.85 -11.83 -4.83
N PRO A 237 -2.17 -11.58 -4.99
CA PRO A 237 -3.06 -11.29 -3.87
C PRO A 237 -3.17 -12.46 -2.88
N GLU A 238 -2.98 -13.71 -3.30
CA GLU A 238 -3.02 -14.89 -2.43
C GLU A 238 -1.95 -14.89 -1.32
N PHE A 239 -0.94 -14.03 -1.38
CA PHE A 239 -0.05 -13.81 -0.24
C PHE A 239 -0.74 -13.14 0.95
N GLY A 240 -2.00 -12.71 0.77
CA GLY A 240 -2.85 -12.11 1.79
C GLY A 240 -2.56 -10.64 2.04
N MET A 241 -2.07 -9.91 1.01
CA MET A 241 -1.73 -8.48 1.08
C MET A 241 -2.56 -7.66 0.09
N TYR A 242 -3.80 -8.06 -0.18
CA TYR A 242 -4.74 -7.33 -1.02
C TYR A 242 -5.41 -6.18 -0.24
N PRO A 243 -6.15 -5.25 -0.90
CA PRO A 243 -6.86 -4.19 -0.20
C PRO A 243 -7.86 -4.75 0.82
N LEU A 244 -7.84 -4.24 2.04
CA LEU A 244 -8.79 -4.59 3.08
C LEU A 244 -9.62 -3.36 3.44
N TYR A 245 -10.86 -3.35 3.01
CA TYR A 245 -11.83 -2.32 3.34
C TYR A 245 -12.56 -2.63 4.64
N LYS A 246 -13.22 -1.62 5.21
CA LYS A 246 -14.18 -1.78 6.30
C LYS A 246 -15.39 -2.58 5.82
N ASP A 247 -15.96 -3.39 6.68
CA ASP A 247 -17.22 -4.06 6.41
C ASP A 247 -18.31 -3.02 6.11
N ASN A 248 -19.23 -3.35 5.23
CA ASN A 248 -20.31 -2.47 4.77
C ASN A 248 -19.84 -1.18 4.06
N THR A 249 -18.63 -1.13 3.54
CA THR A 249 -18.22 -0.05 2.63
C THR A 249 -18.73 -0.31 1.23
N ASP A 250 -19.11 0.76 0.55
CA ASP A 250 -19.42 0.72 -0.88
C ASP A 250 -18.19 0.77 -1.79
N ALA A 251 -17.01 0.97 -1.19
CA ALA A 251 -15.77 0.95 -1.93
C ALA A 251 -15.42 -0.47 -2.36
N VAL A 252 -15.02 -0.60 -3.61
CA VAL A 252 -14.64 -1.88 -4.21
C VAL A 252 -13.28 -1.77 -4.88
N TYR A 253 -12.64 -2.91 -5.09
CA TYR A 253 -11.40 -2.97 -5.86
C TYR A 253 -11.46 -4.07 -6.92
N HIS A 254 -10.68 -3.87 -7.99
CA HIS A 254 -10.48 -4.86 -9.04
C HIS A 254 -9.01 -5.24 -9.10
N ASN A 255 -8.72 -6.53 -9.03
CA ASN A 255 -7.37 -7.06 -9.24
C ASN A 255 -7.14 -7.34 -10.73
N HIS A 256 -5.99 -6.90 -11.23
CA HIS A 256 -5.52 -7.19 -12.57
C HIS A 256 -4.21 -7.95 -12.52
N GLU A 257 -4.21 -9.11 -13.16
CA GLU A 257 -3.11 -10.06 -13.14
C GLU A 257 -2.95 -10.70 -14.52
N VAL A 258 -1.72 -11.03 -14.88
CA VAL A 258 -1.47 -11.88 -16.04
C VAL A 258 -1.42 -13.33 -15.60
N TYR A 259 -2.45 -14.09 -15.94
CA TYR A 259 -2.56 -15.50 -15.60
C TYR A 259 -1.75 -16.37 -16.55
N GLY A 260 -1.45 -17.61 -16.15
CA GLY A 260 -0.77 -18.62 -16.99
C GLY A 260 0.74 -18.42 -17.14
N LEU A 261 1.35 -17.43 -16.51
CA LEU A 261 2.80 -17.25 -16.53
C LEU A 261 3.48 -18.23 -15.55
N SER A 262 4.23 -19.19 -16.10
CA SER A 262 4.96 -20.20 -15.30
C SER A 262 5.98 -19.61 -14.33
N CYS A 263 6.48 -18.40 -14.58
CA CYS A 263 7.42 -17.72 -13.69
C CYS A 263 6.74 -16.95 -12.54
N ARG A 264 5.39 -16.77 -12.56
CA ARG A 264 4.66 -15.98 -11.57
C ARG A 264 4.00 -16.86 -10.50
N PRO A 265 4.03 -16.48 -9.21
CA PRO A 265 4.85 -15.39 -8.64
C PRO A 265 6.32 -15.81 -8.59
N CYS A 266 7.23 -14.89 -8.92
CA CYS A 266 8.66 -15.19 -8.86
C CYS A 266 9.30 -14.76 -7.53
N SER A 267 8.59 -13.99 -6.72
CA SER A 267 9.03 -13.57 -5.38
C SER A 267 7.82 -13.21 -4.50
N LYS A 268 8.00 -13.35 -3.19
CA LYS A 268 7.02 -12.88 -2.21
C LYS A 268 7.07 -11.36 -1.95
N ILE A 269 8.16 -10.69 -2.37
CA ILE A 269 8.41 -9.26 -2.06
C ILE A 269 8.80 -8.42 -3.27
N GLY A 270 9.15 -9.04 -4.40
CA GLY A 270 9.65 -8.36 -5.60
C GLY A 270 11.17 -8.33 -5.71
N TYR A 271 11.64 -7.82 -6.86
CA TYR A 271 13.03 -7.63 -7.24
C TYR A 271 13.24 -6.23 -7.85
N GLU A 272 14.49 -5.79 -7.96
CA GLU A 272 14.82 -4.58 -8.71
C GLU A 272 14.66 -4.76 -10.22
N HIS A 273 14.94 -5.98 -10.72
CA HIS A 273 14.79 -6.33 -12.13
C HIS A 273 14.08 -7.68 -12.29
N CYS A 274 13.38 -7.85 -13.40
CA CYS A 274 12.76 -9.13 -13.73
C CYS A 274 13.82 -10.23 -13.93
N PRO A 275 13.84 -11.30 -13.12
CA PRO A 275 14.84 -12.37 -13.26
C PRO A 275 14.83 -13.05 -14.62
N LYS A 276 13.69 -13.04 -15.31
CA LYS A 276 13.51 -13.60 -16.65
C LYS A 276 13.68 -12.57 -17.77
N LYS A 277 13.97 -11.30 -17.45
CA LYS A 277 14.18 -10.17 -18.36
C LYS A 277 12.98 -9.79 -19.26
N HIS A 278 11.94 -10.61 -19.38
CA HIS A 278 10.80 -10.37 -20.29
C HIS A 278 9.73 -9.45 -19.69
N PHE A 279 9.56 -9.44 -18.36
CA PHE A 279 8.59 -8.65 -17.60
C PHE A 279 7.13 -8.79 -18.08
N HIS A 280 6.75 -9.98 -18.57
CA HIS A 280 5.41 -10.27 -19.13
C HIS A 280 4.29 -10.00 -18.13
N CYS A 281 4.51 -10.23 -16.82
CA CYS A 281 3.51 -9.97 -15.79
C CYS A 281 3.06 -8.51 -15.69
N MET A 282 3.81 -7.56 -16.27
CA MET A 282 3.42 -6.16 -16.42
C MET A 282 3.12 -5.78 -17.87
N LYS A 283 3.92 -6.26 -18.82
CA LYS A 283 3.77 -5.89 -20.25
C LYS A 283 2.53 -6.48 -20.91
N GLN A 284 2.01 -7.60 -20.40
CA GLN A 284 0.85 -8.30 -20.98
C GLN A 284 -0.44 -8.04 -20.17
N GLN A 285 -0.48 -7.02 -19.34
CA GLN A 285 -1.69 -6.62 -18.65
C GLN A 285 -2.81 -6.27 -19.64
N ASN A 286 -4.03 -6.67 -19.31
CA ASN A 286 -5.19 -6.34 -20.15
C ASN A 286 -5.63 -4.88 -19.90
N MET A 287 -4.97 -3.96 -20.63
CA MET A 287 -5.22 -2.53 -20.50
C MET A 287 -6.68 -2.15 -20.75
N VAL A 288 -7.36 -2.78 -21.72
CA VAL A 288 -8.78 -2.50 -22.00
C VAL A 288 -9.65 -2.82 -20.80
N LEU A 289 -9.42 -3.94 -20.14
CA LEU A 289 -10.16 -4.32 -18.94
C LEU A 289 -9.81 -3.43 -17.74
N ILE A 290 -8.54 -3.03 -17.61
CA ILE A 290 -8.10 -2.07 -16.57
C ILE A 290 -8.88 -0.77 -16.72
N VAL A 291 -8.89 -0.16 -17.90
CA VAL A 291 -9.58 1.11 -18.15
C VAL A 291 -11.08 0.97 -17.91
N LYS A 292 -11.72 -0.09 -18.43
CA LYS A 292 -13.14 -0.35 -18.18
C LYS A 292 -13.48 -0.40 -16.68
N ASN A 293 -12.63 -1.03 -15.89
CA ASN A 293 -12.86 -1.11 -14.44
C ASN A 293 -12.64 0.24 -13.75
N ILE A 294 -11.64 1.03 -14.16
CA ILE A 294 -11.45 2.39 -13.66
C ILE A 294 -12.69 3.25 -13.96
N GLU A 295 -13.18 3.26 -15.20
CA GLU A 295 -14.37 4.01 -15.61
C GLU A 295 -15.62 3.59 -14.81
N SER A 296 -15.79 2.29 -14.58
CA SER A 296 -16.89 1.77 -13.74
C SER A 296 -16.83 2.30 -12.32
N LEU A 297 -15.63 2.34 -11.70
CA LEU A 297 -15.43 2.87 -10.35
C LEU A 297 -15.68 4.38 -10.29
N ILE A 298 -15.18 5.13 -11.28
CA ILE A 298 -15.41 6.57 -11.40
C ILE A 298 -16.90 6.88 -11.46
N ASN A 299 -17.64 6.23 -12.39
CA ASN A 299 -19.06 6.43 -12.57
C ASN A 299 -19.87 6.10 -11.30
N SER A 300 -19.47 5.04 -10.59
CA SER A 300 -20.14 4.65 -9.34
C SER A 300 -19.91 5.68 -8.24
N ARG A 301 -18.71 6.25 -8.14
CA ARG A 301 -18.37 7.25 -7.12
C ARG A 301 -19.00 8.61 -7.41
N GLN A 302 -19.04 9.05 -8.67
CA GLN A 302 -19.69 10.30 -9.08
C GLN A 302 -21.21 10.31 -8.79
N LYS A 303 -21.89 9.18 -9.05
CA LYS A 303 -23.34 9.04 -8.73
C LYS A 303 -23.67 9.18 -7.25
N LYS A 304 -22.71 9.01 -6.35
CA LYS A 304 -22.91 9.14 -4.90
C LYS A 304 -22.65 10.55 -4.38
N HIS A 305 -21.95 11.36 -5.16
CA HIS A 305 -21.64 12.74 -4.81
C HIS A 305 -22.60 13.76 -5.45
N ASN A 306 -23.44 13.32 -6.39
CA ASN A 306 -24.58 14.06 -6.96
C ASN A 306 -25.88 13.64 -6.27
#